data_b4df4a769aa07c83c474a037c6bdcd74
#
_entry.id   b4df4a769aa07c83c474a037c6bdcd74
#
_cell.length_a   1.000
_cell.length_b   1.000
_cell.length_c   1.000
_cell.angle_alpha   90.00
_cell.angle_beta   90.00
_cell.angle_gamma   90.00
#
_symmetry.space_group_name_H-M   'P 1'
#
loop_
_entity.id
_entity.type
_entity.pdbx_description
1 polymer ?
#
loop_
_entity_poly.entity_id
_entity_poly.type
_entity_poly.pdbx_seq_one_letter_code
_entity_poly.pdbx_strand_id
1 'polypeptide(L)'
;MKRYLQYITRYCMAFLVCVVFSQTVNAQTETDALMIPKNYFCAAGIYTHNSWDHYWEGTFKRENLNLGTISSNVYAVGGNYGLSNRVNVLFMIPYIKTNASAGTLRGQSGVQDISLAVKWLAVKQEVGRGLLSLHAIVSGVIPVGNYQADFLPLSLGMQTKSIALRGLVNYQVGRFFVAGAGQYVRKDNITIDRDSYYTTEMHYTNQVAMPNATNFLFSTGYRSLKFNAEATLTKVNTIGGFDITKNNMPFPSNNMDATLAGGVFKYMFQSIAGLELTAGGNYVLKGRNVGQNLSVFGGVYYVFSVKKDKSDK
;
A
#
# COMPACT_ATOMS: atom_id res chain seq x y z
N MET A 1 -37.17 -41.13 -0.42
CA MET A 1 -37.58 -39.73 -0.42
C MET A 1 -37.44 -39.05 0.98
N LYS A 2 -37.87 -39.64 2.10
CA LYS A 2 -37.75 -39.01 3.45
C LYS A 2 -36.30 -38.79 3.93
N ARG A 3 -35.33 -39.63 3.59
CA ARG A 3 -33.92 -39.46 3.99
C ARG A 3 -33.20 -38.31 3.24
N TYR A 4 -33.53 -38.06 1.98
CA TYR A 4 -32.99 -36.93 1.22
C TYR A 4 -33.47 -35.57 1.74
N LEU A 5 -34.72 -35.50 2.17
CA LEU A 5 -35.28 -34.28 2.76
C LEU A 5 -34.63 -33.94 4.11
N GLN A 6 -34.26 -34.94 4.92
CA GLN A 6 -33.55 -34.72 6.18
C GLN A 6 -32.09 -34.24 6.00
N TYR A 7 -31.41 -34.66 4.93
CA TYR A 7 -30.07 -34.13 4.60
C TYR A 7 -30.15 -32.70 4.12
N ILE A 8 -31.06 -32.37 3.22
CA ILE A 8 -31.29 -30.99 2.75
C ILE A 8 -31.62 -30.04 3.90
N THR A 9 -32.51 -30.45 4.83
CA THR A 9 -32.86 -29.62 5.98
C THR A 9 -31.69 -29.46 6.96
N ARG A 10 -30.84 -30.49 7.15
CA ARG A 10 -29.64 -30.38 7.99
C ARG A 10 -28.58 -29.46 7.37
N TYR A 11 -28.36 -29.53 6.06
CA TYR A 11 -27.42 -28.62 5.38
C TYR A 11 -27.94 -27.19 5.26
N CYS A 12 -29.24 -27.00 5.03
CA CYS A 12 -29.87 -25.66 5.10
C CYS A 12 -29.86 -25.10 6.53
N MET A 13 -30.06 -25.92 7.58
CA MET A 13 -29.96 -25.44 8.96
C MET A 13 -28.53 -25.15 9.39
N ALA A 14 -27.54 -25.95 8.95
CA ALA A 14 -26.12 -25.66 9.16
C ALA A 14 -25.67 -24.38 8.41
N PHE A 15 -26.21 -24.14 7.22
CA PHE A 15 -25.97 -22.91 6.45
C PHE A 15 -26.65 -21.68 7.11
N LEU A 16 -27.83 -21.87 7.70
CA LEU A 16 -28.55 -20.78 8.39
C LEU A 16 -27.91 -20.42 9.74
N VAL A 17 -27.29 -21.37 10.45
CA VAL A 17 -26.58 -21.10 11.71
C VAL A 17 -25.27 -20.37 11.52
N CYS A 18 -24.59 -20.51 10.36
CA CYS A 18 -23.41 -19.71 10.02
C CYS A 18 -23.69 -18.22 9.74
N VAL A 19 -24.95 -17.84 9.50
CA VAL A 19 -25.34 -16.47 9.15
C VAL A 19 -25.57 -15.57 10.37
N VAL A 20 -25.66 -16.12 11.61
CA VAL A 20 -26.14 -15.36 12.78
C VAL A 20 -25.06 -14.64 13.57
N PHE A 21 -23.77 -14.82 13.28
CA PHE A 21 -22.67 -14.09 13.92
C PHE A 21 -21.72 -13.41 12.93
N SER A 22 -22.27 -12.75 11.92
CA SER A 22 -21.45 -11.87 11.08
C SER A 22 -21.14 -10.56 11.82
N GLN A 23 -20.11 -10.56 12.66
CA GLN A 23 -19.44 -9.30 12.96
C GLN A 23 -18.88 -8.77 11.64
N THR A 24 -19.30 -7.57 11.25
CA THR A 24 -18.76 -6.89 10.05
C THR A 24 -17.32 -6.51 10.33
N VAL A 25 -16.40 -7.35 9.89
CA VAL A 25 -14.95 -7.10 9.97
C VAL A 25 -14.53 -6.52 8.65
N ASN A 26 -13.97 -5.30 8.68
CA ASN A 26 -13.51 -4.60 7.48
C ASN A 26 -12.06 -4.98 7.13
N ALA A 27 -11.77 -5.13 5.84
CA ALA A 27 -10.40 -5.27 5.33
C ALA A 27 -9.57 -4.00 5.57
N GLN A 28 -8.28 -4.18 5.90
CA GLN A 28 -7.45 -3.13 6.47
C GLN A 28 -6.08 -3.05 5.83
N THR A 29 -5.56 -1.82 5.80
CA THR A 29 -4.24 -1.46 5.30
C THR A 29 -3.38 -0.80 6.39
N GLU A 30 -2.12 -0.53 6.10
CA GLU A 30 -1.26 0.26 6.98
C GLU A 30 -1.70 1.72 7.13
N THR A 31 -2.49 2.23 6.18
CA THR A 31 -2.84 3.65 6.08
C THR A 31 -4.19 3.99 6.67
N ASP A 32 -5.06 3.02 6.90
CA ASP A 32 -6.38 3.24 7.51
C ASP A 32 -6.35 3.06 9.03
N ALA A 33 -7.39 3.54 9.72
CA ALA A 33 -7.54 3.44 11.18
C ALA A 33 -8.38 2.23 11.63
N LEU A 34 -8.53 1.22 10.78
CA LEU A 34 -9.31 0.03 11.09
C LEU A 34 -8.44 -1.06 11.73
N MET A 35 -9.01 -1.94 12.54
CA MET A 35 -8.33 -3.07 13.18
C MET A 35 -9.10 -4.36 12.95
N ILE A 36 -8.39 -5.44 12.59
CA ILE A 36 -8.96 -6.80 12.55
C ILE A 36 -9.04 -7.34 13.98
N PRO A 37 -10.17 -7.97 14.38
CA PRO A 37 -10.30 -8.58 15.68
C PRO A 37 -9.29 -9.72 15.89
N LYS A 38 -9.04 -10.02 17.15
CA LYS A 38 -8.18 -11.16 17.55
C LYS A 38 -8.62 -12.46 16.87
N ASN A 39 -7.65 -13.24 16.36
CA ASN A 39 -7.82 -14.52 15.67
C ASN A 39 -8.58 -14.44 14.33
N TYR A 40 -8.72 -13.27 13.74
CA TYR A 40 -9.17 -13.12 12.37
C TYR A 40 -7.96 -12.91 11.45
N PHE A 41 -8.10 -13.41 10.24
CA PHE A 41 -7.15 -13.19 9.15
C PHE A 41 -7.86 -12.58 7.95
N CYS A 42 -7.25 -11.61 7.31
CA CYS A 42 -7.67 -11.04 6.05
C CYS A 42 -6.66 -11.42 4.97
N ALA A 43 -7.07 -12.18 3.98
CA ALA A 43 -6.31 -12.38 2.75
C ALA A 43 -6.68 -11.30 1.73
N ALA A 44 -5.70 -10.82 0.98
CA ALA A 44 -5.87 -9.78 -0.02
C ALA A 44 -5.18 -10.15 -1.34
N GLY A 45 -5.87 -9.90 -2.45
CA GLY A 45 -5.31 -9.88 -3.80
C GLY A 45 -5.60 -8.52 -4.43
N ILE A 46 -4.56 -7.82 -4.88
CA ILE A 46 -4.67 -6.44 -5.39
C ILE A 46 -3.96 -6.36 -6.74
N TYR A 47 -4.62 -5.72 -7.71
CA TYR A 47 -4.03 -5.30 -8.97
C TYR A 47 -3.93 -3.79 -9.00
N THR A 48 -2.77 -3.26 -9.43
CA THR A 48 -2.56 -1.83 -9.64
C THR A 48 -1.94 -1.60 -11.00
N HIS A 49 -2.48 -0.64 -11.74
CA HIS A 49 -1.90 -0.11 -12.96
C HIS A 49 -1.42 1.31 -12.70
N ASN A 50 -0.15 1.57 -13.05
CA ASN A 50 0.47 2.89 -12.97
C ASN A 50 0.89 3.31 -14.37
N SER A 51 0.73 4.60 -14.70
CA SER A 51 1.20 5.13 -15.98
C SER A 51 1.50 6.62 -15.90
N TRP A 52 2.51 7.07 -16.65
CA TRP A 52 2.87 8.47 -16.80
C TRP A 52 3.63 8.69 -18.10
N ASP A 53 3.46 9.88 -18.68
CA ASP A 53 4.14 10.36 -19.89
C ASP A 53 4.80 11.73 -19.66
N HIS A 54 4.56 12.34 -18.51
CA HIS A 54 5.21 13.57 -18.04
C HIS A 54 5.94 13.30 -16.74
N TYR A 55 7.04 14.02 -16.50
CA TYR A 55 7.83 13.93 -15.27
C TYR A 55 8.41 15.30 -14.89
N TRP A 56 8.89 15.42 -13.67
CA TRP A 56 9.65 16.57 -13.22
C TRP A 56 11.13 16.28 -13.22
N GLU A 57 11.90 17.11 -13.92
CA GLU A 57 13.35 17.24 -13.81
C GLU A 57 13.62 18.39 -12.83
N GLY A 58 14.10 18.07 -11.61
CA GLY A 58 13.97 19.02 -10.52
C GLY A 58 12.50 19.38 -10.32
N THR A 59 12.18 20.67 -10.40
CA THR A 59 10.80 21.18 -10.32
C THR A 59 10.19 21.53 -11.67
N PHE A 60 10.94 21.37 -12.77
CA PHE A 60 10.48 21.67 -14.11
C PHE A 60 9.79 20.46 -14.74
N LYS A 61 8.53 20.62 -15.12
CA LYS A 61 7.73 19.56 -15.73
C LYS A 61 8.09 19.38 -17.21
N ARG A 62 8.35 18.13 -17.62
CA ARG A 62 8.69 17.74 -18.99
C ARG A 62 7.79 16.62 -19.49
N GLU A 63 7.63 16.55 -20.80
CA GLU A 63 7.12 15.39 -21.52
C GLU A 63 8.24 14.34 -21.68
N ASN A 64 7.90 13.06 -21.57
CA ASN A 64 8.84 11.96 -21.70
C ASN A 64 8.96 11.50 -23.16
N LEU A 65 9.55 12.32 -24.02
CA LEU A 65 9.66 12.05 -25.46
C LEU A 65 10.57 10.85 -25.78
N ASN A 66 11.54 10.53 -24.92
CA ASN A 66 12.54 9.49 -25.16
C ASN A 66 11.99 8.07 -24.95
N LEU A 67 11.15 7.89 -23.93
CA LEU A 67 10.61 6.59 -23.54
C LEU A 67 9.08 6.49 -23.71
N GLY A 68 8.44 7.62 -24.10
CA GLY A 68 7.01 7.72 -24.22
C GLY A 68 6.31 7.51 -22.87
N THR A 69 5.23 6.74 -22.87
CA THR A 69 4.50 6.38 -21.65
C THR A 69 5.21 5.26 -20.90
N ILE A 70 5.60 5.54 -19.67
CA ILE A 70 6.07 4.52 -18.72
C ILE A 70 4.86 3.95 -18.00
N SER A 71 4.75 2.65 -17.95
CA SER A 71 3.67 1.96 -17.22
C SER A 71 4.20 0.81 -16.37
N SER A 72 3.45 0.49 -15.33
CA SER A 72 3.68 -0.72 -14.54
C SER A 72 2.38 -1.38 -14.12
N ASN A 73 2.38 -2.71 -14.16
CA ASN A 73 1.31 -3.55 -13.62
C ASN A 73 1.84 -4.25 -12.38
N VAL A 74 1.15 -4.09 -11.27
CA VAL A 74 1.51 -4.66 -9.97
C VAL A 74 0.42 -5.64 -9.56
N TYR A 75 0.82 -6.89 -9.31
CA TYR A 75 -0.02 -7.95 -8.75
C TYR A 75 0.48 -8.22 -7.33
N ALA A 76 -0.30 -7.87 -6.33
CA ALA A 76 0.11 -8.03 -4.95
C ALA A 76 -0.79 -9.03 -4.23
N VAL A 77 -0.17 -9.90 -3.45
CA VAL A 77 -0.86 -10.72 -2.46
C VAL A 77 -0.42 -10.30 -1.08
N GLY A 78 -1.34 -10.25 -0.15
CA GLY A 78 -1.05 -9.80 1.20
C GLY A 78 -1.98 -10.39 2.22
N GLY A 79 -1.69 -10.11 3.46
CA GLY A 79 -2.53 -10.52 4.57
C GLY A 79 -2.39 -9.61 5.78
N ASN A 80 -3.40 -9.72 6.63
CA ASN A 80 -3.45 -9.03 7.90
C ASN A 80 -4.03 -9.97 8.96
N TYR A 81 -3.28 -10.19 10.04
CA TYR A 81 -3.67 -11.06 11.15
C TYR A 81 -3.89 -10.26 12.43
N GLY A 82 -5.05 -10.44 13.03
CA GLY A 82 -5.38 -9.90 14.35
C GLY A 82 -4.74 -10.70 15.48
N LEU A 83 -3.54 -10.31 15.91
CA LEU A 83 -2.85 -10.93 17.05
C LEU A 83 -3.60 -10.65 18.37
N SER A 84 -4.16 -9.45 18.48
CA SER A 84 -5.06 -9.04 19.55
C SER A 84 -6.06 -8.01 19.00
N ASN A 85 -7.04 -7.59 19.83
CA ASN A 85 -7.95 -6.50 19.43
C ASN A 85 -7.25 -5.12 19.31
N ARG A 86 -5.96 -5.05 19.64
CA ARG A 86 -5.16 -3.83 19.58
C ARG A 86 -3.89 -3.97 18.74
N VAL A 87 -3.53 -5.19 18.30
CA VAL A 87 -2.30 -5.43 17.54
C VAL A 87 -2.59 -6.29 16.33
N ASN A 88 -2.24 -5.78 15.16
CA ASN A 88 -2.33 -6.48 13.89
C ASN A 88 -0.95 -6.61 13.25
N VAL A 89 -0.73 -7.72 12.54
CA VAL A 89 0.46 -7.97 11.75
C VAL A 89 0.06 -8.05 10.28
N LEU A 90 0.68 -7.23 9.44
CA LEU A 90 0.38 -7.12 8.02
C LEU A 90 1.61 -7.53 7.20
N PHE A 91 1.37 -8.13 6.04
CA PHE A 91 2.43 -8.37 5.05
C PHE A 91 1.91 -8.15 3.63
N MET A 92 2.82 -7.86 2.69
CA MET A 92 2.51 -7.71 1.27
C MET A 92 3.68 -8.20 0.42
N ILE A 93 3.37 -8.93 -0.65
CA ILE A 93 4.31 -9.47 -1.62
C ILE A 93 3.85 -9.03 -3.01
N PRO A 94 4.48 -8.03 -3.63
CA PRO A 94 4.13 -7.57 -4.96
C PRO A 94 4.97 -8.26 -6.04
N TYR A 95 4.35 -8.58 -7.17
CA TYR A 95 4.99 -8.89 -8.45
C TYR A 95 4.74 -7.75 -9.41
N ILE A 96 5.79 -7.20 -9.99
CA ILE A 96 5.73 -6.01 -10.86
C ILE A 96 6.18 -6.37 -12.26
N LYS A 97 5.51 -5.76 -13.25
CA LYS A 97 5.92 -5.74 -14.65
C LYS A 97 5.92 -4.31 -15.14
N THR A 98 7.07 -3.81 -15.59
CA THR A 98 7.24 -2.45 -16.13
C THR A 98 7.31 -2.46 -17.65
N ASN A 99 6.96 -1.35 -18.28
CA ASN A 99 7.02 -1.16 -19.73
C ASN A 99 7.22 0.30 -20.09
N ALA A 100 7.93 0.55 -21.20
CA ALA A 100 8.01 1.84 -21.87
C ALA A 100 7.39 1.72 -23.27
N SER A 101 6.62 2.69 -23.71
CA SER A 101 5.93 2.65 -25.02
C SER A 101 6.84 3.02 -26.18
N ALA A 102 8.01 3.64 -25.92
CA ALA A 102 8.98 4.05 -26.90
C ALA A 102 10.42 3.86 -26.37
N GLY A 103 11.41 4.13 -27.21
CA GLY A 103 12.83 3.99 -26.87
C GLY A 103 13.31 2.53 -26.95
N THR A 104 14.54 2.32 -26.46
CA THR A 104 15.24 1.01 -26.54
C THR A 104 15.27 0.25 -25.21
N LEU A 105 14.85 0.89 -24.11
CA LEU A 105 14.85 0.26 -22.80
C LEU A 105 13.69 -0.76 -22.70
N ARG A 106 14.03 -1.99 -22.35
CA ARG A 106 13.05 -3.04 -22.14
C ARG A 106 12.53 -3.04 -20.70
N GLY A 107 11.22 -3.24 -20.55
CA GLY A 107 10.61 -3.42 -19.24
C GLY A 107 11.15 -4.64 -18.50
N GLN A 108 11.05 -4.61 -17.20
CA GLN A 108 11.43 -5.69 -16.29
C GLN A 108 10.19 -6.33 -15.67
N SER A 109 10.35 -7.55 -15.16
CA SER A 109 9.30 -8.20 -14.36
C SER A 109 9.91 -9.08 -13.28
N GLY A 110 9.28 -9.12 -12.11
CA GLY A 110 9.74 -9.93 -10.99
C GLY A 110 9.03 -9.61 -9.69
N VAL A 111 9.37 -10.36 -8.66
CA VAL A 111 8.94 -10.07 -7.29
C VAL A 111 9.73 -8.85 -6.79
N GLN A 112 8.99 -7.87 -6.29
CA GLN A 112 9.56 -6.69 -5.64
C GLN A 112 9.81 -6.97 -4.15
N ASP A 113 10.19 -5.92 -3.43
CA ASP A 113 10.48 -5.94 -2.01
C ASP A 113 9.25 -6.34 -1.20
N ILE A 114 9.43 -7.28 -0.27
CA ILE A 114 8.37 -7.72 0.65
C ILE A 114 8.27 -6.72 1.79
N SER A 115 7.05 -6.36 2.16
CA SER A 115 6.77 -5.53 3.34
C SER A 115 6.14 -6.33 4.47
N LEU A 116 6.53 -5.99 5.70
CA LEU A 116 5.95 -6.49 6.94
C LEU A 116 5.67 -5.31 7.85
N ALA A 117 4.50 -5.28 8.50
CA ALA A 117 4.14 -4.21 9.43
C ALA A 117 3.45 -4.75 10.68
N VAL A 118 3.70 -4.06 11.78
CA VAL A 118 2.96 -4.23 13.03
C VAL A 118 2.21 -2.94 13.32
N LYS A 119 0.90 -3.03 13.42
CA LYS A 119 -0.02 -1.92 13.68
C LYS A 119 -0.61 -2.07 15.07
N TRP A 120 -0.40 -1.07 15.91
CA TRP A 120 -0.86 -1.02 17.28
C TRP A 120 -1.86 0.11 17.49
N LEU A 121 -3.06 -0.22 17.95
CA LEU A 121 -4.07 0.73 18.42
C LEU A 121 -3.71 1.15 19.86
N ALA A 122 -2.98 2.26 19.99
CA ALA A 122 -2.49 2.76 21.28
C ALA A 122 -3.62 3.35 22.13
N VAL A 123 -4.46 4.19 21.51
CA VAL A 123 -5.59 4.86 22.18
C VAL A 123 -6.87 4.67 21.36
N LYS A 124 -7.96 4.39 22.05
CA LYS A 124 -9.33 4.43 21.51
C LYS A 124 -10.23 4.99 22.60
N GLN A 125 -10.72 6.20 22.40
CA GLN A 125 -11.47 6.95 23.42
C GLN A 125 -12.59 7.76 22.78
N GLU A 126 -13.73 7.84 23.45
CA GLU A 126 -14.78 8.77 23.09
C GLU A 126 -14.38 10.20 23.47
N VAL A 127 -14.48 11.13 22.53
CA VAL A 127 -14.17 12.54 22.71
C VAL A 127 -15.31 13.36 22.10
N GLY A 128 -16.03 14.07 22.91
CA GLY A 128 -17.22 14.81 22.49
C GLY A 128 -18.29 13.89 21.89
N ARG A 129 -18.63 14.10 20.61
CA ARG A 129 -19.61 13.29 19.88
C ARG A 129 -18.98 12.19 19.03
N GLY A 130 -17.66 12.02 19.08
CA GLY A 130 -16.92 11.14 18.20
C GLY A 130 -15.97 10.19 18.93
N LEU A 131 -15.40 9.31 18.16
CA LEU A 131 -14.40 8.31 18.58
C LEU A 131 -13.02 8.71 18.05
N LEU A 132 -12.11 9.03 18.97
CA LEU A 132 -10.69 9.27 18.68
C LEU A 132 -9.95 7.94 18.76
N SER A 133 -9.13 7.67 17.74
CA SER A 133 -8.19 6.54 17.76
C SER A 133 -6.80 6.99 17.33
N LEU A 134 -5.79 6.51 18.08
CA LEU A 134 -4.37 6.75 17.80
C LEU A 134 -3.71 5.41 17.52
N HIS A 135 -2.98 5.33 16.42
CA HIS A 135 -2.25 4.12 16.02
C HIS A 135 -0.77 4.44 15.87
N ALA A 136 0.07 3.50 16.27
CA ALA A 136 1.48 3.45 15.92
C ALA A 136 1.72 2.24 15.02
N ILE A 137 2.45 2.44 13.94
CA ILE A 137 2.77 1.40 12.97
C ILE A 137 4.28 1.39 12.75
N VAL A 138 4.89 0.22 12.94
CA VAL A 138 6.28 -0.04 12.54
C VAL A 138 6.24 -0.96 11.34
N SER A 139 6.92 -0.59 10.26
CA SER A 139 7.01 -1.43 9.06
C SER A 139 8.45 -1.57 8.60
N GLY A 140 8.75 -2.72 7.99
CA GLY A 140 10.02 -3.02 7.37
C GLY A 140 9.81 -3.49 5.94
N VAL A 141 10.76 -3.16 5.07
CA VAL A 141 10.79 -3.61 3.67
C VAL A 141 12.12 -4.31 3.43
N ILE A 142 12.06 -5.47 2.79
CA ILE A 142 13.24 -6.29 2.47
C ILE A 142 13.18 -6.67 0.99
N PRO A 143 14.22 -6.32 0.20
CA PRO A 143 14.32 -6.78 -1.18
C PRO A 143 14.55 -8.29 -1.21
N VAL A 144 13.80 -9.00 -2.07
CA VAL A 144 13.90 -10.45 -2.23
C VAL A 144 14.23 -10.85 -3.66
N GLY A 145 14.09 -9.93 -4.63
CA GLY A 145 14.44 -10.14 -6.03
C GLY A 145 15.85 -9.61 -6.34
N ASN A 146 16.52 -10.27 -7.29
CA ASN A 146 17.78 -9.77 -7.85
C ASN A 146 17.49 -8.90 -9.09
N TYR A 147 17.04 -7.67 -8.86
CA TYR A 147 16.77 -6.67 -9.90
C TYR A 147 17.70 -5.46 -9.75
N GLN A 148 17.92 -4.72 -10.83
CA GLN A 148 18.80 -3.53 -10.83
C GLN A 148 18.00 -2.31 -10.38
N ALA A 149 18.37 -1.73 -9.22
CA ALA A 149 17.72 -0.56 -8.65
C ALA A 149 17.92 0.70 -9.51
N ASP A 150 19.06 0.82 -10.16
CA ASP A 150 19.44 1.97 -10.99
C ASP A 150 18.94 1.86 -12.46
N PHE A 151 18.14 0.84 -12.78
CA PHE A 151 17.46 0.74 -14.08
C PHE A 151 16.19 1.60 -14.14
N LEU A 152 16.26 2.79 -13.57
CA LEU A 152 15.16 3.74 -13.59
C LEU A 152 14.95 4.33 -14.99
N PRO A 153 13.69 4.59 -15.40
CA PRO A 153 12.47 4.47 -14.61
C PRO A 153 11.80 3.10 -14.68
N LEU A 154 12.43 2.07 -15.21
CA LEU A 154 11.85 0.74 -15.43
C LEU A 154 12.26 -0.30 -14.37
N SER A 155 13.01 0.11 -13.35
CA SER A 155 13.32 -0.77 -12.21
C SER A 155 12.07 -1.24 -11.48
N LEU A 156 12.12 -2.45 -10.91
CA LEU A 156 11.01 -3.02 -10.11
C LEU A 156 10.89 -2.35 -8.74
N GLY A 157 11.95 -1.74 -8.24
CA GLY A 157 12.01 -1.07 -6.95
C GLY A 157 13.36 -0.44 -6.69
N MET A 158 13.60 0.01 -5.47
CA MET A 158 14.86 0.65 -5.08
C MET A 158 15.89 -0.31 -4.48
N GLN A 159 15.54 -1.58 -4.28
CA GLN A 159 16.39 -2.64 -3.71
C GLN A 159 17.02 -2.24 -2.35
N THR A 160 16.38 -1.35 -1.61
CA THR A 160 16.84 -0.88 -0.31
C THR A 160 16.07 -1.55 0.83
N LYS A 161 16.79 -2.02 1.84
CA LYS A 161 16.17 -2.36 3.12
C LYS A 161 15.73 -1.07 3.78
N SER A 162 14.55 -1.08 4.35
CA SER A 162 14.06 0.09 5.08
C SER A 162 13.24 -0.28 6.30
N ILE A 163 13.25 0.63 7.29
CA ILE A 163 12.37 0.59 8.43
C ILE A 163 11.62 1.91 8.53
N ALA A 164 10.34 1.85 8.86
CA ALA A 164 9.51 3.03 8.98
C ALA A 164 8.73 3.03 10.29
N LEU A 165 8.54 4.23 10.85
CA LEU A 165 7.65 4.49 11.97
C LEU A 165 6.58 5.47 11.52
N ARG A 166 5.30 5.09 11.71
CA ARG A 166 4.13 5.91 11.38
C ARG A 166 3.27 6.13 12.62
N GLY A 167 2.87 7.38 12.85
CA GLY A 167 1.78 7.76 13.75
C GLY A 167 0.54 8.08 12.93
N LEU A 168 -0.64 7.58 13.35
CA LEU A 168 -1.91 7.83 12.69
C LEU A 168 -2.95 8.23 13.74
N VAL A 169 -3.64 9.33 13.49
CA VAL A 169 -4.74 9.87 14.28
C VAL A 169 -6.01 9.79 13.43
N ASN A 170 -7.10 9.28 13.99
CA ASN A 170 -8.39 9.26 13.32
C ASN A 170 -9.48 9.70 14.31
N TYR A 171 -10.34 10.60 13.85
CA TYR A 171 -11.53 11.04 14.58
C TYR A 171 -12.77 10.75 13.74
N GLN A 172 -13.72 10.01 14.29
CA GLN A 172 -14.92 9.59 13.60
C GLN A 172 -16.16 10.04 14.37
N VAL A 173 -17.09 10.72 13.67
CA VAL A 173 -18.41 11.11 14.19
C VAL A 173 -19.49 10.44 13.37
N GLY A 174 -20.21 9.50 13.98
CA GLY A 174 -21.16 8.67 13.26
C GLY A 174 -20.48 7.89 12.14
N ARG A 175 -20.81 8.20 10.89
CA ARG A 175 -20.23 7.55 9.69
C ARG A 175 -19.13 8.36 9.02
N PHE A 176 -18.93 9.62 9.39
CA PHE A 176 -17.89 10.48 8.81
C PHE A 176 -16.63 10.42 9.64
N PHE A 177 -15.48 10.46 8.99
CA PHE A 177 -14.18 10.47 9.65
C PHE A 177 -13.22 11.45 8.99
N VAL A 178 -12.25 11.88 9.78
CA VAL A 178 -11.05 12.57 9.35
C VAL A 178 -9.85 11.88 9.96
N ALA A 179 -8.81 11.67 9.18
CA ALA A 179 -7.58 11.06 9.68
C ALA A 179 -6.35 11.80 9.15
N GLY A 180 -5.28 11.77 9.92
CA GLY A 180 -3.97 12.28 9.56
C GLY A 180 -2.90 11.30 9.99
N ALA A 181 -1.86 11.12 9.17
CA ALA A 181 -0.71 10.31 9.52
C ALA A 181 0.60 10.99 9.09
N GLY A 182 1.63 10.79 9.92
CA GLY A 182 3.01 11.13 9.61
C GLY A 182 3.89 9.89 9.72
N GLN A 183 4.82 9.72 8.79
CA GLN A 183 5.75 8.59 8.74
C GLN A 183 7.17 9.09 8.48
N TYR A 184 8.13 8.50 9.17
CA TYR A 184 9.55 8.61 8.87
C TYR A 184 10.06 7.25 8.38
N VAL A 185 10.82 7.26 7.28
CA VAL A 185 11.40 6.07 6.66
C VAL A 185 12.92 6.20 6.65
N ARG A 186 13.59 5.30 7.36
CA ARG A 186 15.03 5.13 7.27
C ARG A 186 15.33 4.06 6.23
N LYS A 187 16.20 4.41 5.28
CA LYS A 187 16.66 3.52 4.21
C LYS A 187 18.11 3.14 4.43
N ASP A 188 18.45 1.92 4.06
CA ASP A 188 19.82 1.42 3.99
C ASP A 188 20.43 1.76 2.62
N ASN A 189 21.75 1.72 2.53
CA ASN A 189 22.47 1.87 1.26
C ASN A 189 22.13 0.72 0.32
N ILE A 190 22.28 0.96 -0.98
CA ILE A 190 22.15 -0.07 -2.01
C ILE A 190 23.48 -0.29 -2.70
N THR A 191 23.64 -1.46 -3.31
CA THR A 191 24.76 -1.77 -4.19
C THR A 191 24.27 -1.76 -5.63
N ILE A 192 24.97 -1.04 -6.50
CA ILE A 192 24.70 -1.00 -7.94
C ILE A 192 25.74 -1.80 -8.71
N ASP A 193 25.40 -2.24 -9.92
CA ASP A 193 26.31 -3.00 -10.80
C ASP A 193 27.21 -2.05 -11.62
N ARG A 194 27.93 -1.19 -10.92
CA ARG A 194 28.93 -0.26 -11.47
C ARG A 194 29.97 0.06 -10.42
N ASP A 195 31.22 0.30 -10.84
CA ASP A 195 32.30 0.65 -9.92
C ASP A 195 32.32 2.14 -9.53
N SER A 196 31.54 2.95 -10.21
CA SER A 196 31.45 4.38 -9.96
C SER A 196 30.14 4.99 -10.46
N TYR A 197 29.75 6.11 -9.88
CA TYR A 197 28.58 6.88 -10.30
C TYR A 197 28.79 8.38 -10.06
N TYR A 198 28.01 9.21 -10.74
CA TYR A 198 28.04 10.65 -10.62
C TYR A 198 26.73 11.16 -9.98
N THR A 199 26.87 12.09 -9.05
CA THR A 199 25.75 12.86 -8.48
C THR A 199 25.96 14.35 -8.81
N THR A 200 26.45 15.12 -7.86
CA THR A 200 27.04 16.45 -8.02
C THR A 200 28.57 16.36 -8.12
N GLU A 201 29.12 15.21 -7.79
CA GLU A 201 30.53 14.85 -7.89
C GLU A 201 30.67 13.36 -8.26
N MET A 202 31.88 12.95 -8.63
CA MET A 202 32.18 11.55 -8.95
C MET A 202 32.41 10.74 -7.68
N HIS A 203 31.72 9.60 -7.57
CA HIS A 203 31.89 8.63 -6.52
C HIS A 203 32.52 7.34 -7.07
N TYR A 204 33.70 6.97 -6.59
CA TYR A 204 34.41 5.75 -6.98
C TYR A 204 34.03 4.59 -6.03
N THR A 205 32.76 4.19 -6.08
CA THR A 205 32.19 3.12 -5.28
C THR A 205 30.91 2.62 -5.94
N ASN A 206 30.55 1.38 -5.65
CA ASN A 206 29.24 0.79 -6.02
C ASN A 206 28.18 0.95 -4.93
N GLN A 207 28.53 1.54 -3.77
CA GLN A 207 27.59 1.76 -2.66
C GLN A 207 26.94 3.12 -2.79
N VAL A 208 25.61 3.13 -2.91
CA VAL A 208 24.82 4.37 -3.02
C VAL A 208 24.09 4.62 -1.70
N ALA A 209 24.37 5.78 -1.10
CA ALA A 209 23.64 6.25 0.08
C ALA A 209 22.22 6.67 -0.32
N MET A 210 21.22 5.97 0.21
CA MET A 210 19.82 6.26 -0.08
C MET A 210 19.28 7.34 0.85
N PRO A 211 18.63 8.40 0.33
CA PRO A 211 18.04 9.43 1.18
C PRO A 211 16.87 8.86 1.96
N ASN A 212 16.79 9.18 3.26
CA ASN A 212 15.63 8.91 4.08
C ASN A 212 14.40 9.67 3.57
N ALA A 213 13.21 9.32 4.05
CA ALA A 213 11.99 9.96 3.59
C ALA A 213 11.00 10.25 4.71
N THR A 214 10.14 11.22 4.46
CA THR A 214 8.94 11.49 5.27
C THR A 214 7.70 11.43 4.39
N ASN A 215 6.63 10.85 4.94
CA ASN A 215 5.34 10.78 4.27
C ASN A 215 4.27 11.35 5.20
N PHE A 216 3.40 12.20 4.65
CA PHE A 216 2.24 12.74 5.35
C PHE A 216 0.99 12.35 4.58
N LEU A 217 -0.01 11.89 5.29
CA LEU A 217 -1.31 11.51 4.74
C LEU A 217 -2.40 12.29 5.48
N PHE A 218 -3.28 12.91 4.73
CA PHE A 218 -4.56 13.38 5.20
C PHE A 218 -5.67 12.62 4.49
N SER A 219 -6.67 12.16 5.22
CA SER A 219 -7.82 11.52 4.62
C SER A 219 -9.13 11.90 5.32
N THR A 220 -10.20 11.87 4.56
CA THR A 220 -11.56 12.07 5.05
C THR A 220 -12.51 11.21 4.27
N GLY A 221 -13.62 10.82 4.89
CA GLY A 221 -14.55 9.96 4.19
C GLY A 221 -15.75 9.53 5.01
N TYR A 222 -16.44 8.56 4.45
CA TYR A 222 -17.66 7.99 4.97
C TYR A 222 -17.50 6.48 5.13
N ARG A 223 -17.83 5.95 6.31
CA ARG A 223 -17.79 4.51 6.64
C ARG A 223 -19.18 4.02 7.03
N SER A 224 -19.64 2.99 6.34
CA SER A 224 -20.89 2.29 6.67
C SER A 224 -20.65 0.78 6.74
N LEU A 225 -21.70 0.02 7.06
CA LEU A 225 -21.64 -1.45 7.06
C LEU A 225 -21.57 -2.07 5.65
N LYS A 226 -21.92 -1.31 4.60
CA LYS A 226 -21.96 -1.78 3.22
C LYS A 226 -20.84 -1.24 2.38
N PHE A 227 -20.40 -0.01 2.62
CA PHE A 227 -19.33 0.60 1.84
C PHE A 227 -18.57 1.65 2.64
N ASN A 228 -17.31 1.87 2.25
CA ASN A 228 -16.47 2.95 2.70
C ASN A 228 -16.02 3.74 1.48
N ALA A 229 -16.08 5.07 1.57
CA ALA A 229 -15.55 6.00 0.56
C ALA A 229 -14.61 6.97 1.24
N GLU A 230 -13.41 7.13 0.69
CA GLU A 230 -12.33 7.91 1.28
C GLU A 230 -11.65 8.76 0.21
N ALA A 231 -11.43 10.04 0.50
CA ALA A 231 -10.57 10.93 -0.26
C ALA A 231 -9.25 11.11 0.48
N THR A 232 -8.15 11.15 -0.24
CA THR A 232 -6.80 11.21 0.32
C THR A 232 -5.97 12.32 -0.31
N LEU A 233 -5.14 12.96 0.50
CA LEU A 233 -4.05 13.84 0.07
C LEU A 233 -2.77 13.35 0.73
N THR A 234 -1.78 12.98 -0.10
CA THR A 234 -0.51 12.43 0.37
C THR A 234 0.63 13.32 -0.06
N LYS A 235 1.57 13.56 0.84
CA LYS A 235 2.85 14.19 0.52
C LYS A 235 3.99 13.25 0.89
N VAL A 236 4.86 12.99 -0.08
CA VAL A 236 6.07 12.18 0.07
C VAL A 236 7.26 13.10 -0.18
N ASN A 237 8.25 13.10 0.71
CA ASN A 237 9.48 13.85 0.53
C ASN A 237 10.67 12.97 0.90
N THR A 238 11.73 13.02 0.10
CA THR A 238 13.05 12.52 0.52
C THR A 238 13.80 13.60 1.30
N ILE A 239 14.61 13.16 2.24
CA ILE A 239 15.46 14.04 3.07
C ILE A 239 16.87 13.98 2.50
N GLY A 240 17.20 14.92 1.62
CA GLY A 240 18.46 14.92 0.88
C GLY A 240 18.32 14.33 -0.53
N GLY A 241 19.45 13.96 -1.12
CA GLY A 241 19.53 13.58 -2.53
C GLY A 241 19.86 14.79 -3.43
N PHE A 242 19.88 14.57 -4.73
CA PHE A 242 20.19 15.58 -5.75
C PHE A 242 19.14 15.55 -6.87
N ASP A 243 19.07 16.62 -7.65
CA ASP A 243 18.16 16.70 -8.78
C ASP A 243 18.65 15.90 -9.97
N ILE A 244 17.71 15.37 -10.75
CA ILE A 244 18.02 14.85 -12.08
C ILE A 244 18.62 15.99 -12.90
N THR A 245 19.80 15.78 -13.43
CA THR A 245 20.48 16.75 -14.30
C THR A 245 20.11 16.50 -15.75
N LYS A 246 20.18 17.57 -16.57
CA LYS A 246 19.94 17.49 -18.02
C LYS A 246 20.82 16.41 -18.64
N ASN A 247 20.22 15.56 -19.47
CA ASN A 247 20.87 14.44 -20.18
C ASN A 247 21.28 13.25 -19.27
N ASN A 248 20.92 13.25 -18.00
CA ASN A 248 21.10 12.10 -17.13
C ASN A 248 19.78 11.34 -16.91
N MET A 249 19.90 10.04 -16.70
CA MET A 249 18.78 9.20 -16.28
C MET A 249 18.45 9.44 -14.79
N PRO A 250 17.21 9.17 -14.36
CA PRO A 250 16.89 9.12 -12.94
C PRO A 250 17.83 8.16 -12.20
N PHE A 251 18.17 8.50 -10.97
CA PHE A 251 19.06 7.71 -10.13
C PHE A 251 18.42 7.42 -8.77
N PRO A 252 18.70 6.28 -8.12
CA PRO A 252 18.02 5.87 -6.89
C PRO A 252 18.12 6.87 -5.74
N SER A 253 19.21 7.64 -5.64
CA SER A 253 19.40 8.66 -4.62
C SER A 253 18.97 10.07 -5.01
N ASN A 254 18.17 10.22 -6.06
CA ASN A 254 17.59 11.54 -6.37
C ASN A 254 16.70 12.06 -5.23
N ASN A 255 16.65 13.38 -5.11
CA ASN A 255 15.70 14.07 -4.23
C ASN A 255 14.30 13.97 -4.85
N MET A 256 13.45 13.11 -4.30
CA MET A 256 12.12 12.82 -4.85
C MET A 256 11.03 13.35 -3.93
N ASP A 257 10.22 14.30 -4.45
CA ASP A 257 9.05 14.80 -3.75
C ASP A 257 7.81 14.62 -4.61
N ALA A 258 6.69 14.30 -3.98
CA ALA A 258 5.41 14.20 -4.65
C ALA A 258 4.25 14.62 -3.74
N THR A 259 3.29 15.34 -4.31
CA THR A 259 1.98 15.58 -3.71
C THR A 259 0.94 14.87 -4.56
N LEU A 260 0.19 13.96 -3.94
CA LEU A 260 -0.81 13.12 -4.62
C LEU A 260 -2.19 13.38 -4.04
N ALA A 261 -3.19 13.43 -4.92
CA ALA A 261 -4.60 13.33 -4.52
C ALA A 261 -5.16 11.99 -4.98
N GLY A 262 -6.04 11.41 -4.20
CA GLY A 262 -6.61 10.12 -4.51
C GLY A 262 -7.91 9.83 -3.80
N GLY A 263 -8.42 8.62 -4.04
CA GLY A 263 -9.59 8.12 -3.37
C GLY A 263 -9.67 6.61 -3.39
N VAL A 264 -10.39 6.08 -2.43
CA VAL A 264 -10.61 4.65 -2.25
C VAL A 264 -12.08 4.40 -1.99
N PHE A 265 -12.64 3.42 -2.66
CA PHE A 265 -13.97 2.90 -2.42
C PHE A 265 -13.87 1.41 -2.06
N LYS A 266 -14.53 0.99 -0.97
CA LYS A 266 -14.63 -0.40 -0.54
C LYS A 266 -16.11 -0.78 -0.43
N TYR A 267 -16.47 -1.93 -0.97
CA TYR A 267 -17.81 -2.50 -0.86
C TYR A 267 -17.76 -3.83 -0.10
N MET A 268 -18.55 -3.94 0.97
CA MET A 268 -18.65 -5.11 1.83
C MET A 268 -19.91 -5.89 1.49
N PHE A 269 -19.76 -7.12 1.02
CA PHE A 269 -20.89 -7.98 0.67
C PHE A 269 -21.62 -8.44 1.92
N GLN A 270 -22.93 -8.20 1.96
CA GLN A 270 -23.77 -8.66 3.08
C GLN A 270 -24.17 -10.12 2.94
N SER A 271 -24.18 -10.65 1.71
CA SER A 271 -24.51 -12.05 1.39
C SER A 271 -23.35 -13.01 1.58
N ILE A 272 -22.12 -12.54 1.57
CA ILE A 272 -20.89 -13.33 1.75
C ILE A 272 -20.09 -12.65 2.85
N ALA A 273 -20.21 -13.19 4.07
CA ALA A 273 -19.53 -12.61 5.23
C ALA A 273 -18.01 -12.56 5.02
N GLY A 274 -17.42 -11.41 5.28
CA GLY A 274 -15.98 -11.17 5.16
C GLY A 274 -15.47 -10.88 3.76
N LEU A 275 -16.30 -10.95 2.70
CA LEU A 275 -15.88 -10.59 1.35
C LEU A 275 -16.02 -9.09 1.14
N GLU A 276 -14.93 -8.47 0.67
CA GLU A 276 -14.88 -7.04 0.31
C GLU A 276 -14.22 -6.85 -1.05
N LEU A 277 -14.74 -5.91 -1.83
CA LEU A 277 -14.08 -5.37 -3.01
C LEU A 277 -13.59 -3.97 -2.74
N THR A 278 -12.42 -3.64 -3.27
CA THR A 278 -11.87 -2.29 -3.23
C THR A 278 -11.54 -1.82 -4.64
N ALA A 279 -11.70 -0.53 -4.87
CA ALA A 279 -11.21 0.16 -6.06
C ALA A 279 -10.77 1.56 -5.67
N GLY A 280 -9.80 2.10 -6.37
CA GLY A 280 -9.33 3.45 -6.10
C GLY A 280 -8.25 3.90 -7.07
N GLY A 281 -7.71 5.08 -6.80
CA GLY A 281 -6.63 5.63 -7.59
C GLY A 281 -6.02 6.85 -6.95
N ASN A 282 -4.84 7.21 -7.44
CA ASN A 282 -4.09 8.39 -7.04
C ASN A 282 -3.48 9.06 -8.26
N TYR A 283 -3.37 10.37 -8.21
CA TYR A 283 -2.73 11.17 -9.24
C TYR A 283 -1.70 12.12 -8.62
N VAL A 284 -0.52 12.22 -9.22
CA VAL A 284 0.54 13.13 -8.79
C VAL A 284 0.22 14.53 -9.30
N LEU A 285 -0.18 15.42 -8.38
CA LEU A 285 -0.51 16.83 -8.68
C LEU A 285 0.75 17.68 -8.88
N LYS A 286 1.77 17.44 -8.07
CA LYS A 286 3.05 18.17 -8.08
C LYS A 286 4.17 17.23 -7.70
N GLY A 287 5.31 17.35 -8.36
CA GLY A 287 6.48 16.51 -8.12
C GLY A 287 7.80 17.24 -8.17
N ARG A 288 8.86 16.55 -7.75
CA ARG A 288 10.28 16.84 -7.98
C ARG A 288 10.97 15.52 -8.27
N ASN A 289 11.62 15.40 -9.40
CA ASN A 289 12.32 14.19 -9.88
C ASN A 289 11.44 12.92 -9.88
N VAL A 290 10.18 13.05 -10.19
CA VAL A 290 9.20 11.95 -10.24
C VAL A 290 8.33 12.04 -11.49
N GLY A 291 7.79 10.91 -11.94
CA GLY A 291 6.76 10.86 -12.98
C GLY A 291 5.43 11.42 -12.49
N GLN A 292 4.67 12.05 -13.39
CA GLN A 292 3.28 12.47 -13.12
C GLN A 292 2.35 11.26 -13.20
N ASN A 293 2.50 10.37 -12.25
CA ASN A 293 1.85 9.07 -12.26
C ASN A 293 0.34 9.17 -11.98
N LEU A 294 -0.43 8.47 -12.81
CA LEU A 294 -1.80 8.04 -12.52
C LEU A 294 -1.74 6.57 -12.09
N SER A 295 -2.21 6.29 -10.90
CA SER A 295 -2.35 4.95 -10.34
C SER A 295 -3.82 4.60 -10.20
N VAL A 296 -4.24 3.46 -10.74
CA VAL A 296 -5.59 2.91 -10.57
C VAL A 296 -5.46 1.49 -10.05
N PHE A 297 -6.24 1.14 -9.04
CA PHE A 297 -6.16 -0.19 -8.44
C PHE A 297 -7.53 -0.77 -8.12
N GLY A 298 -7.58 -2.09 -8.10
CA GLY A 298 -8.71 -2.89 -7.64
C GLY A 298 -8.22 -4.09 -6.84
N GLY A 299 -9.03 -4.56 -5.91
CA GLY A 299 -8.64 -5.70 -5.08
C GLY A 299 -9.82 -6.42 -4.45
N VAL A 300 -9.55 -7.66 -4.07
CA VAL A 300 -10.46 -8.53 -3.34
C VAL A 300 -9.85 -8.82 -1.99
N TYR A 301 -10.65 -8.71 -0.94
CA TYR A 301 -10.28 -9.03 0.42
C TYR A 301 -11.26 -10.06 0.96
N TYR A 302 -10.74 -11.01 1.73
CA TYR A 302 -11.57 -11.99 2.42
C TYR A 302 -11.12 -12.14 3.87
N VAL A 303 -12.04 -11.82 4.78
CA VAL A 303 -11.79 -11.83 6.22
C VAL A 303 -12.50 -13.03 6.85
N PHE A 304 -11.75 -13.86 7.57
CA PHE A 304 -12.26 -15.07 8.20
C PHE A 304 -11.62 -15.34 9.57
N SER A 305 -12.32 -16.11 10.41
CA SER A 305 -11.79 -16.55 11.71
C SER A 305 -10.82 -17.71 11.53
N VAL A 306 -9.67 -17.64 12.20
CA VAL A 306 -8.64 -18.71 12.22
C VAL A 306 -8.83 -19.64 13.43
N LYS A 307 -9.67 -19.25 14.39
CA LYS A 307 -9.95 -20.08 15.57
C LYS A 307 -10.95 -21.19 15.21
N LYS A 308 -10.56 -22.45 15.38
CA LYS A 308 -11.52 -23.58 15.33
C LYS A 308 -12.55 -23.40 16.45
N ASP A 309 -13.83 -23.42 16.09
CA ASP A 309 -14.89 -23.54 17.09
C ASP A 309 -14.72 -24.88 17.84
N LYS A 310 -14.70 -24.80 19.18
CA LYS A 310 -14.61 -25.97 20.05
C LYS A 310 -15.94 -26.77 20.11
N SER A 311 -16.89 -26.50 19.21
CA SER A 311 -18.22 -27.12 19.23
C SER A 311 -18.32 -28.48 18.52
N ASP A 312 -17.19 -29.01 17.96
CA ASP A 312 -17.16 -30.35 17.35
C ASP A 312 -16.39 -31.37 18.23
N LYS A 313 -16.77 -31.44 19.51
CA LYS A 313 -16.46 -32.61 20.35
C LYS A 313 -17.70 -33.15 20.99
#